data_18d68cb5d8f431e941fef7b6242f6784
#
_entry.id   18d68cb5d8f431e941fef7b6242f6784
#
_cell.length_a   1.000
_cell.length_b   1.000
_cell.length_c   1.000
_cell.angle_alpha   90.00
_cell.angle_beta   90.00
_cell.angle_gamma   90.00
#
_symmetry.space_group_name_H-M   'P 1'
#
loop_
_entity.id
_entity.type
_entity.pdbx_description
1 polymer ?
#
loop_
_entity_poly.entity_id
_entity_poly.type
_entity_poly.pdbx_seq_one_letter_code
_entity_poly.pdbx_strand_id
1 'polypeptide(L)'
;MPEASIIPVFDPAGPYAGSITTLSWVLIAMAAAVFAIVLAALWVALFGSARLKRKLGGRTAIWIRGVGFPIVVLTVLLVYGLSLTRNLTAPVPADAMRVRITGEMWWWRVAYLDGEGRPYMLDANELHIPAGRPVVLELESNDVIHSFWVPRLSGKLDMIPGRRNILPIQADAPGVFGGQCAEYCGGPHALMGFVVIAHEPAAFDAMMAARRAPRTPPDAGAGAALFRSSGCAACHRIAGTDANGMAGPDLTHVGSRRSLGAGILLNNTGTMMGWIGDSQSIKPGNRMPPYKTLSAADLQTLARYLEAQK
;
A
#
# COMPACT_ATOMS: atom_id res chain seq x y z
N MET A 1 -12.22 13.77 -3.62
CA MET A 1 -11.26 12.65 -3.61
C MET A 1 -11.20 12.12 -2.19
N PRO A 2 -11.16 10.80 -1.92
CA PRO A 2 -10.99 10.29 -0.56
C PRO A 2 -9.65 10.79 0.00
N GLU A 3 -9.55 10.96 1.33
CA GLU A 3 -8.32 11.37 2.04
C GLU A 3 -7.06 10.55 1.68
N ALA A 4 -7.25 9.36 1.12
CA ALA A 4 -6.19 8.51 0.59
C ALA A 4 -5.48 9.05 -0.67
N SER A 5 -5.97 10.13 -1.28
CA SER A 5 -5.38 10.69 -2.52
C SER A 5 -4.11 11.53 -2.29
N ILE A 6 -3.83 11.94 -1.05
CA ILE A 6 -2.57 12.59 -0.69
C ILE A 6 -1.71 11.56 0.03
N ILE A 7 -0.65 11.11 -0.63
CA ILE A 7 0.33 10.17 -0.09
C ILE A 7 1.61 10.96 0.26
N PRO A 8 1.68 11.59 1.45
CA PRO A 8 2.85 12.38 1.83
C PRO A 8 4.03 11.44 2.15
N VAL A 9 5.06 11.48 1.30
CA VAL A 9 6.23 10.60 1.39
C VAL A 9 7.16 10.98 2.55
N PHE A 10 7.22 12.28 2.90
CA PHE A 10 8.11 12.83 3.94
C PHE A 10 7.42 13.11 5.28
N ASP A 11 6.22 12.53 5.50
CA ASP A 11 5.48 12.63 6.77
C ASP A 11 5.32 11.22 7.36
N PRO A 12 6.37 10.67 8.00
CA PRO A 12 6.35 9.32 8.53
C PRO A 12 5.38 9.22 9.72
N ALA A 13 4.66 8.09 9.80
CA ALA A 13 3.74 7.76 10.88
C ALA A 13 4.08 6.41 11.54
N GLY A 14 5.30 5.91 11.30
CA GLY A 14 5.80 4.68 11.90
C GLY A 14 7.34 4.60 11.83
N PRO A 15 7.95 3.70 12.63
CA PRO A 15 9.40 3.66 12.83
C PRO A 15 10.16 3.28 11.56
N TYR A 16 9.58 2.42 10.71
CA TYR A 16 10.23 2.01 9.46
C TYR A 16 10.28 3.16 8.46
N ALA A 17 9.17 3.90 8.29
CA ALA A 17 9.13 5.08 7.44
C ALA A 17 10.01 6.22 8.00
N GLY A 18 10.03 6.40 9.33
CA GLY A 18 10.85 7.42 10.01
C GLY A 18 12.34 7.27 9.70
N SER A 19 12.84 6.03 9.73
CA SER A 19 14.25 5.73 9.39
C SER A 19 14.57 6.08 7.93
N ILE A 20 13.67 5.76 7.00
CA ILE A 20 13.84 6.06 5.56
C ILE A 20 13.79 7.57 5.32
N THR A 21 12.86 8.27 5.96
CA THR A 21 12.71 9.74 5.86
C THR A 21 13.95 10.45 6.37
N THR A 22 14.51 10.01 7.50
CA THR A 22 15.77 10.56 8.04
C THR A 22 16.92 10.40 7.06
N LEU A 23 17.11 9.20 6.50
CA LEU A 23 18.12 8.97 5.47
C LEU A 23 17.91 9.89 4.26
N SER A 24 16.67 10.03 3.80
CA SER A 24 16.34 10.87 2.65
C SER A 24 16.73 12.33 2.89
N TRP A 25 16.45 12.90 4.07
CA TRP A 25 16.84 14.27 4.40
C TRP A 25 18.37 14.43 4.50
N VAL A 26 19.09 13.45 5.07
CA VAL A 26 20.56 13.45 5.09
C VAL A 26 21.11 13.48 3.67
N LEU A 27 20.58 12.64 2.77
CA LEU A 27 21.03 12.61 1.37
C LEU A 27 20.71 13.90 0.62
N ILE A 28 19.53 14.49 0.83
CA ILE A 28 19.13 15.77 0.21
C ILE A 28 20.06 16.90 0.70
N ALA A 29 20.27 17.00 2.00
CA ALA A 29 21.14 18.03 2.58
C ALA A 29 22.58 17.90 2.06
N MET A 30 23.10 16.68 2.02
CA MET A 30 24.44 16.41 1.48
C MET A 30 24.54 16.73 -0.02
N ALA A 31 23.55 16.32 -0.82
CA ALA A 31 23.52 16.64 -2.25
C ALA A 31 23.47 18.16 -2.50
N ALA A 32 22.68 18.88 -1.72
CA ALA A 32 22.60 20.34 -1.78
C ALA A 32 23.96 21.01 -1.43
N ALA A 33 24.62 20.52 -0.38
CA ALA A 33 25.93 21.02 0.03
C ALA A 33 26.99 20.76 -1.05
N VAL A 34 27.06 19.55 -1.58
CA VAL A 34 28.01 19.22 -2.67
C VAL A 34 27.71 20.05 -3.92
N PHE A 35 26.44 20.20 -4.28
CA PHE A 35 26.04 21.03 -5.42
C PHE A 35 26.47 22.49 -5.25
N ALA A 36 26.25 23.08 -4.06
CA ALA A 36 26.71 24.45 -3.75
C ALA A 36 28.22 24.58 -3.85
N ILE A 37 28.98 23.59 -3.35
CA ILE A 37 30.45 23.58 -3.47
C ILE A 37 30.90 23.54 -4.93
N VAL A 38 30.25 22.71 -5.75
CA VAL A 38 30.58 22.60 -7.18
C VAL A 38 30.25 23.91 -7.91
N LEU A 39 29.09 24.51 -7.63
CA LEU A 39 28.76 25.83 -8.21
C LEU A 39 29.73 26.92 -7.79
N ALA A 40 30.14 26.96 -6.52
CA ALA A 40 31.14 27.90 -6.03
C ALA A 40 32.51 27.69 -6.71
N ALA A 41 32.92 26.44 -6.89
CA ALA A 41 34.15 26.11 -7.62
C ALA A 41 34.07 26.52 -9.10
N LEU A 42 32.94 26.30 -9.75
CA LEU A 42 32.67 26.74 -11.12
C LEU A 42 32.72 28.27 -11.23
N TRP A 43 32.08 28.98 -10.32
CA TRP A 43 32.12 30.44 -10.26
C TRP A 43 33.53 30.95 -10.15
N VAL A 44 34.35 30.35 -9.25
CA VAL A 44 35.76 30.71 -9.13
C VAL A 44 36.54 30.38 -10.40
N ALA A 45 36.28 29.26 -11.04
CA ALA A 45 36.93 28.89 -12.31
C ALA A 45 36.65 29.89 -13.44
N LEU A 46 35.44 30.44 -13.50
CA LEU A 46 35.04 31.41 -14.54
C LEU A 46 35.51 32.84 -14.18
N PHE A 47 35.25 33.31 -12.97
CA PHE A 47 35.36 34.71 -12.57
C PHE A 47 36.42 34.99 -11.49
N GLY A 48 37.01 33.94 -10.88
CA GLY A 48 37.97 34.09 -9.79
C GLY A 48 39.31 34.63 -10.20
N SER A 49 40.08 35.15 -9.23
CA SER A 49 41.46 35.63 -9.45
C SER A 49 42.42 34.51 -9.84
N ALA A 50 43.48 34.85 -10.56
CA ALA A 50 44.50 33.88 -10.97
C ALA A 50 45.16 33.14 -9.77
N ARG A 51 45.26 33.81 -8.62
CA ARG A 51 45.75 33.19 -7.36
C ARG A 51 44.81 32.10 -6.85
N LEU A 52 43.51 32.38 -6.86
CA LEU A 52 42.49 31.43 -6.40
C LEU A 52 42.34 30.25 -7.35
N LYS A 53 42.36 30.50 -8.66
CA LYS A 53 42.37 29.46 -9.70
C LYS A 53 43.54 28.50 -9.55
N ARG A 54 44.74 29.00 -9.32
CA ARG A 54 45.96 28.16 -9.06
C ARG A 54 45.81 27.32 -7.80
N LYS A 55 45.27 27.90 -6.71
CA LYS A 55 45.06 27.18 -5.45
C LYS A 55 44.04 26.05 -5.58
N LEU A 56 42.99 26.26 -6.36
CA LEU A 56 41.93 25.28 -6.54
C LEU A 56 42.24 24.26 -7.66
N GLY A 57 43.02 24.61 -8.67
CA GLY A 57 43.34 23.78 -9.84
C GLY A 57 44.63 22.96 -9.72
N GLY A 58 45.33 23.01 -8.60
CA GLY A 58 46.55 22.26 -8.39
C GLY A 58 46.31 20.73 -8.37
N ARG A 59 47.30 19.94 -8.87
CA ARG A 59 47.22 18.48 -8.95
C ARG A 59 46.77 17.83 -7.63
N THR A 60 47.35 18.24 -6.51
CA THR A 60 46.98 17.76 -5.17
C THR A 60 45.54 18.11 -4.80
N ALA A 61 45.09 19.32 -5.13
CA ALA A 61 43.71 19.75 -4.87
C ALA A 61 42.69 18.93 -5.67
N ILE A 62 43.04 18.57 -6.91
CA ILE A 62 42.21 17.68 -7.76
C ILE A 62 42.11 16.27 -7.15
N TRP A 63 43.25 15.69 -6.71
CA TRP A 63 43.24 14.37 -6.06
C TRP A 63 42.46 14.36 -4.75
N ILE A 64 42.63 15.35 -3.89
CA ILE A 64 41.89 15.42 -2.62
C ILE A 64 40.39 15.57 -2.85
N ARG A 65 39.97 16.47 -3.73
CA ARG A 65 38.55 16.79 -3.93
C ARG A 65 37.83 15.82 -4.90
N GLY A 66 38.56 15.34 -5.92
CA GLY A 66 38.00 14.45 -6.94
C GLY A 66 38.06 12.96 -6.58
N VAL A 67 38.96 12.57 -5.68
CA VAL A 67 39.16 11.16 -5.29
C VAL A 67 39.00 10.99 -3.78
N GLY A 68 39.75 11.70 -2.98
CA GLY A 68 39.76 11.54 -1.52
C GLY A 68 38.41 11.86 -0.88
N PHE A 69 37.83 13.03 -1.21
CA PHE A 69 36.54 13.45 -0.67
C PHE A 69 35.39 12.47 -1.04
N PRO A 70 35.19 12.09 -2.33
CA PRO A 70 34.16 11.10 -2.68
C PRO A 70 34.37 9.76 -1.98
N ILE A 71 35.59 9.24 -1.87
CA ILE A 71 35.84 7.97 -1.17
C ILE A 71 35.37 8.06 0.29
N VAL A 72 35.76 9.11 1.01
CA VAL A 72 35.38 9.26 2.42
C VAL A 72 33.87 9.37 2.58
N VAL A 73 33.24 10.26 1.80
CA VAL A 73 31.79 10.48 1.89
C VAL A 73 31.01 9.23 1.54
N LEU A 74 31.35 8.56 0.44
CA LEU A 74 30.66 7.33 0.02
C LEU A 74 30.87 6.17 1.00
N THR A 75 32.07 6.06 1.61
CA THR A 75 32.33 5.06 2.65
C THR A 75 31.46 5.30 3.89
N VAL A 76 31.37 6.55 4.36
CA VAL A 76 30.51 6.90 5.49
C VAL A 76 29.04 6.60 5.19
N LEU A 77 28.57 6.98 4.00
CA LEU A 77 27.20 6.66 3.56
C LEU A 77 26.93 5.17 3.44
N LEU A 78 27.91 4.42 2.93
CA LEU A 78 27.79 2.95 2.83
C LEU A 78 27.63 2.32 4.22
N VAL A 79 28.49 2.67 5.16
CA VAL A 79 28.42 2.16 6.54
C VAL A 79 27.11 2.55 7.21
N TYR A 80 26.68 3.80 7.05
CA TYR A 80 25.39 4.27 7.58
C TYR A 80 24.22 3.54 6.94
N GLY A 81 24.18 3.41 5.61
CA GLY A 81 23.14 2.70 4.88
C GLY A 81 23.06 1.21 5.26
N LEU A 82 24.20 0.53 5.39
CA LEU A 82 24.22 -0.87 5.84
C LEU A 82 23.69 -1.03 7.27
N SER A 83 24.05 -0.11 8.19
CA SER A 83 23.53 -0.14 9.56
C SER A 83 22.02 0.08 9.61
N LEU A 84 21.50 0.99 8.78
CA LEU A 84 20.07 1.24 8.65
C LEU A 84 19.33 0.03 8.07
N THR A 85 19.85 -0.56 7.00
CA THR A 85 19.28 -1.78 6.41
C THR A 85 19.18 -2.90 7.43
N ARG A 86 20.23 -3.11 8.23
CA ARG A 86 20.23 -4.11 9.31
C ARG A 86 19.09 -3.87 10.32
N ASN A 87 18.83 -2.62 10.67
CA ASN A 87 17.74 -2.28 11.60
C ASN A 87 16.36 -2.50 10.97
N LEU A 88 16.18 -2.13 9.70
CA LEU A 88 14.92 -2.31 8.95
C LEU A 88 14.61 -3.78 8.66
N THR A 89 15.62 -4.65 8.60
CA THR A 89 15.49 -6.11 8.39
C THR A 89 15.62 -6.92 9.67
N ALA A 90 15.64 -6.26 10.84
CA ALA A 90 15.69 -6.95 12.13
C ALA A 90 14.47 -7.89 12.31
N PRO A 91 14.64 -9.03 12.99
CA PRO A 91 13.54 -9.93 13.26
C PRO A 91 12.40 -9.23 13.99
N VAL A 92 11.18 -9.40 13.49
CA VAL A 92 9.96 -8.92 14.15
C VAL A 92 9.59 -9.93 15.25
N PRO A 93 8.93 -9.51 16.37
CA PRO A 93 8.46 -10.41 17.39
C PRO A 93 7.69 -11.61 16.82
N ALA A 94 7.93 -12.82 17.35
CA ALA A 94 7.35 -14.05 16.82
C ALA A 94 5.81 -14.09 16.94
N ASP A 95 5.26 -13.34 17.90
CA ASP A 95 3.83 -13.17 18.16
C ASP A 95 3.21 -12.01 17.38
N ALA A 96 3.99 -11.33 16.53
CA ALA A 96 3.46 -10.26 15.69
C ALA A 96 2.36 -10.79 14.76
N MET A 97 1.30 -9.99 14.62
CA MET A 97 0.21 -10.29 13.69
C MET A 97 0.74 -10.47 12.28
N ARG A 98 0.30 -11.52 11.60
CA ARG A 98 0.68 -11.83 10.23
C ARG A 98 -0.51 -11.64 9.29
N VAL A 99 -0.26 -10.94 8.19
CA VAL A 99 -1.27 -10.72 7.15
C VAL A 99 -0.64 -11.00 5.80
N ARG A 100 -1.28 -11.81 4.98
CA ARG A 100 -0.88 -12.02 3.60
C ARG A 100 -1.59 -11.02 2.71
N ILE A 101 -0.81 -10.29 1.92
CA ILE A 101 -1.30 -9.41 0.86
C ILE A 101 -0.92 -10.04 -0.47
N THR A 102 -1.92 -10.33 -1.30
CA THR A 102 -1.68 -10.85 -2.65
C THR A 102 -2.09 -9.78 -3.66
N GLY A 103 -1.14 -9.37 -4.52
CA GLY A 103 -1.41 -8.49 -5.65
C GLY A 103 -2.10 -9.28 -6.77
N GLU A 104 -3.19 -8.73 -7.29
CA GLU A 104 -3.91 -9.24 -8.45
C GLU A 104 -4.25 -8.06 -9.35
N MET A 105 -4.30 -8.24 -10.67
CA MET A 105 -4.65 -7.15 -11.60
C MET A 105 -6.14 -6.78 -11.49
N TRP A 106 -6.49 -5.65 -10.89
CA TRP A 106 -5.72 -4.56 -10.28
C TRP A 106 -6.35 -4.23 -8.93
N TRP A 107 -6.18 -5.11 -7.96
CA TRP A 107 -6.71 -5.02 -6.60
C TRP A 107 -5.83 -5.83 -5.64
N TRP A 108 -6.10 -5.74 -4.34
CA TRP A 108 -5.30 -6.37 -3.30
C TRP A 108 -6.17 -7.31 -2.48
N ARG A 109 -5.82 -8.59 -2.47
CA ARG A 109 -6.40 -9.56 -1.54
C ARG A 109 -5.68 -9.45 -0.20
N VAL A 110 -6.45 -9.39 0.88
CA VAL A 110 -5.94 -9.33 2.26
C VAL A 110 -6.41 -10.58 3.00
N ALA A 111 -5.48 -11.32 3.59
CA ALA A 111 -5.77 -12.52 4.36
C ALA A 111 -5.09 -12.44 5.73
N TYR A 112 -5.87 -12.38 6.79
CA TYR A 112 -5.36 -12.44 8.16
C TYR A 112 -5.06 -13.88 8.54
N LEU A 113 -3.85 -14.14 9.06
CA LEU A 113 -3.34 -15.48 9.28
C LEU A 113 -3.36 -15.86 10.78
N ASP A 114 -3.69 -17.11 11.04
CA ASP A 114 -3.52 -17.73 12.38
C ASP A 114 -2.05 -18.07 12.66
N GLY A 115 -1.78 -18.63 13.85
CA GLY A 115 -0.43 -19.04 14.26
C GLY A 115 0.19 -20.14 13.37
N GLU A 116 -0.62 -20.84 12.57
CA GLU A 116 -0.17 -21.89 11.64
C GLU A 116 -0.04 -21.34 10.19
N GLY A 117 -0.28 -20.05 9.99
CA GLY A 117 -0.21 -19.39 8.67
C GLY A 117 -1.42 -19.64 7.77
N ARG A 118 -2.54 -20.13 8.32
CA ARG A 118 -3.80 -20.35 7.59
C ARG A 118 -4.66 -19.10 7.65
N PRO A 119 -5.31 -18.70 6.55
CA PRO A 119 -6.22 -17.55 6.55
C PRO A 119 -7.48 -17.88 7.36
N TYR A 120 -7.81 -17.04 8.35
CA TYR A 120 -9.05 -17.12 9.10
C TYR A 120 -10.05 -16.01 8.74
N MET A 121 -9.58 -14.93 8.11
CA MET A 121 -10.42 -13.84 7.64
C MET A 121 -9.86 -13.27 6.35
N LEU A 122 -10.76 -12.94 5.42
CA LEU A 122 -10.42 -12.31 4.15
C LEU A 122 -10.99 -10.90 4.09
N ASP A 123 -10.26 -10.00 3.44
CA ASP A 123 -10.68 -8.66 3.06
C ASP A 123 -10.06 -8.27 1.72
N ALA A 124 -10.30 -7.05 1.25
CA ALA A 124 -9.72 -6.55 0.01
C ALA A 124 -9.52 -5.03 0.02
N ASN A 125 -8.37 -4.59 -0.51
CA ASN A 125 -7.97 -3.20 -0.73
C ASN A 125 -7.81 -2.36 0.55
N GLU A 126 -8.20 -2.88 1.70
CA GLU A 126 -8.04 -2.24 3.01
C GLU A 126 -7.42 -3.22 4.00
N LEU A 127 -6.51 -2.72 4.84
CA LEU A 127 -5.87 -3.47 5.91
C LEU A 127 -6.11 -2.77 7.24
N HIS A 128 -6.68 -3.47 8.20
CA HIS A 128 -6.83 -2.99 9.56
C HIS A 128 -5.69 -3.51 10.44
N ILE A 129 -5.04 -2.62 11.19
CA ILE A 129 -3.93 -2.95 12.09
C ILE A 129 -4.14 -2.28 13.46
N PRO A 130 -3.56 -2.82 14.54
CA PRO A 130 -3.47 -2.12 15.82
C PRO A 130 -2.35 -1.06 15.75
N ALA A 131 -2.58 0.14 16.28
CA ALA A 131 -1.53 1.13 16.48
C ALA A 131 -0.53 0.65 17.55
N GLY A 132 0.72 1.10 17.44
CA GLY A 132 1.80 0.79 18.39
C GLY A 132 2.33 -0.64 18.33
N ARG A 133 1.73 -1.54 17.54
CA ARG A 133 2.18 -2.94 17.42
C ARG A 133 2.68 -3.23 16.00
N PRO A 134 3.84 -3.91 15.83
CA PRO A 134 4.34 -4.31 14.52
C PRO A 134 3.43 -5.37 13.89
N VAL A 135 3.26 -5.28 12.57
CA VAL A 135 2.53 -6.24 11.75
C VAL A 135 3.43 -6.73 10.64
N VAL A 136 3.45 -8.04 10.42
CA VAL A 136 4.24 -8.68 9.37
C VAL A 136 3.36 -8.91 8.15
N LEU A 137 3.71 -8.29 7.04
CA LEU A 137 3.07 -8.55 5.76
C LEU A 137 3.84 -9.64 5.01
N GLU A 138 3.12 -10.69 4.59
CA GLU A 138 3.57 -11.67 3.60
C GLU A 138 3.09 -11.20 2.24
N LEU A 139 4.01 -10.78 1.38
CA LEU A 139 3.71 -10.18 0.08
C LEU A 139 3.89 -11.20 -1.05
N GLU A 140 2.83 -11.44 -1.79
CA GLU A 140 2.77 -12.40 -2.91
C GLU A 140 2.05 -11.77 -4.11
N SER A 141 2.23 -12.35 -5.29
CA SER A 141 1.47 -12.01 -6.49
C SER A 141 0.94 -13.25 -7.18
N ASN A 142 -0.29 -13.17 -7.70
CA ASN A 142 -0.93 -14.25 -8.46
C ASN A 142 -0.79 -14.08 -9.99
N ASP A 143 -0.26 -12.96 -10.47
CA ASP A 143 -0.20 -12.70 -11.92
C ASP A 143 1.12 -12.00 -12.33
N VAL A 144 1.20 -10.68 -12.34
CA VAL A 144 2.39 -9.93 -12.70
C VAL A 144 3.10 -9.40 -11.45
N ILE A 145 4.26 -8.78 -11.61
CA ILE A 145 4.91 -8.09 -10.49
C ILE A 145 4.08 -6.88 -10.10
N HIS A 146 3.81 -6.74 -8.80
CA HIS A 146 3.30 -5.55 -8.15
C HIS A 146 4.32 -5.06 -7.12
N SER A 147 4.10 -3.90 -6.51
CA SER A 147 4.90 -3.46 -5.37
C SER A 147 3.99 -2.83 -4.32
N PHE A 148 4.03 -3.36 -3.11
CA PHE A 148 3.26 -2.82 -2.00
C PHE A 148 3.98 -1.61 -1.42
N TRP A 149 3.27 -0.48 -1.29
CA TRP A 149 3.84 0.73 -0.75
C TRP A 149 2.81 1.58 -0.01
N VAL A 150 3.03 1.78 1.27
CA VAL A 150 2.33 2.74 2.13
C VAL A 150 3.40 3.67 2.72
N PRO A 151 3.76 4.77 2.06
CA PRO A 151 4.96 5.57 2.33
C PRO A 151 5.11 6.04 3.77
N ARG A 152 3.99 6.36 4.43
CA ARG A 152 4.01 6.82 5.82
C ARG A 152 4.33 5.73 6.83
N LEU A 153 4.22 4.45 6.46
CA LEU A 153 4.42 3.31 7.37
C LEU A 153 5.71 2.55 7.11
N SER A 154 6.11 2.39 5.84
CA SER A 154 7.33 1.64 5.49
C SER A 154 7.82 1.97 4.08
N GLY A 155 8.97 1.42 3.69
CA GLY A 155 9.43 1.38 2.30
C GLY A 155 8.54 0.52 1.41
N LYS A 156 8.80 0.54 0.10
CA LYS A 156 8.14 -0.35 -0.85
C LYS A 156 8.84 -1.72 -0.91
N LEU A 157 8.07 -2.75 -1.24
CA LEU A 157 8.63 -4.08 -1.50
C LEU A 157 7.84 -4.78 -2.62
N ASP A 158 8.60 -5.31 -3.58
CA ASP A 158 8.05 -5.96 -4.75
C ASP A 158 7.38 -7.30 -4.41
N MET A 159 6.27 -7.56 -5.09
CA MET A 159 5.46 -8.77 -4.99
C MET A 159 5.66 -9.57 -6.28
N ILE A 160 6.55 -10.55 -6.20
CA ILE A 160 7.02 -11.30 -7.36
C ILE A 160 6.27 -12.65 -7.43
N PRO A 161 5.66 -13.01 -8.57
CA PRO A 161 5.01 -14.31 -8.73
C PRO A 161 5.93 -15.47 -8.34
N GLY A 162 5.41 -16.39 -7.53
CA GLY A 162 6.17 -17.55 -7.02
C GLY A 162 7.13 -17.25 -5.87
N ARG A 163 7.20 -16.01 -5.39
CA ARG A 163 8.00 -15.63 -4.21
C ARG A 163 7.12 -15.04 -3.13
N ARG A 164 7.53 -15.27 -1.88
CA ARG A 164 6.96 -14.63 -0.70
C ARG A 164 7.99 -13.69 -0.09
N ASN A 165 7.71 -12.40 -0.13
CA ASN A 165 8.52 -11.38 0.51
C ASN A 165 7.90 -10.95 1.84
N ILE A 166 8.72 -10.51 2.79
CA ILE A 166 8.29 -10.14 4.14
C ILE A 166 8.55 -8.66 4.35
N LEU A 167 7.50 -7.91 4.70
CA LEU A 167 7.58 -6.48 4.99
C LEU A 167 6.95 -6.18 6.34
N PRO A 168 7.71 -5.75 7.35
CA PRO A 168 7.14 -5.24 8.57
C PRO A 168 6.60 -3.82 8.36
N ILE A 169 5.42 -3.56 8.95
CA ILE A 169 4.83 -2.21 9.05
C ILE A 169 4.40 -1.95 10.49
N GLN A 170 4.34 -0.69 10.87
CA GLN A 170 3.77 -0.24 12.14
C GLN A 170 3.28 1.19 11.99
N ALA A 171 2.12 1.50 12.56
CA ALA A 171 1.67 2.86 12.78
C ALA A 171 1.87 3.22 14.26
N ASP A 172 2.45 4.38 14.55
CA ASP A 172 2.71 4.84 15.93
C ASP A 172 1.43 5.26 16.64
N ALA A 173 0.44 5.74 15.88
CA ALA A 173 -0.86 6.21 16.37
C ALA A 173 -1.99 5.75 15.43
N PRO A 174 -3.26 5.74 15.91
CA PRO A 174 -4.41 5.52 15.06
C PRO A 174 -4.49 6.52 13.91
N GLY A 175 -4.94 6.04 12.75
CA GLY A 175 -5.03 6.87 11.56
C GLY A 175 -5.33 6.09 10.30
N VAL A 176 -5.44 6.82 9.19
CA VAL A 176 -5.70 6.28 7.86
C VAL A 176 -4.52 6.62 6.96
N PHE A 177 -3.92 5.61 6.35
CA PHE A 177 -2.70 5.72 5.57
C PHE A 177 -2.93 5.19 4.17
N GLY A 178 -2.85 6.09 3.18
CA GLY A 178 -2.96 5.74 1.76
C GLY A 178 -1.71 5.02 1.26
N GLY A 179 -1.93 4.09 0.37
CA GLY A 179 -0.89 3.35 -0.36
C GLY A 179 -1.29 3.12 -1.81
N GLN A 180 -0.35 2.64 -2.59
CA GLN A 180 -0.57 2.37 -4.01
C GLN A 180 0.37 1.27 -4.50
N CYS A 181 0.05 0.70 -5.64
CA CYS A 181 0.98 -0.13 -6.38
C CYS A 181 2.15 0.72 -6.87
N ALA A 182 3.38 0.34 -6.54
CA ALA A 182 4.59 1.08 -6.85
C ALA A 182 5.49 0.38 -7.89
N GLU A 183 4.93 -0.62 -8.63
CA GLU A 183 5.56 -1.27 -9.78
C GLU A 183 4.54 -1.40 -10.91
N TYR A 184 4.93 -1.06 -12.14
CA TYR A 184 4.02 -1.10 -13.28
C TYR A 184 3.45 -2.50 -13.51
N CYS A 185 2.13 -2.63 -13.39
CA CYS A 185 1.41 -3.90 -13.45
C CYS A 185 0.33 -3.95 -14.55
N GLY A 186 0.42 -3.08 -15.56
CA GLY A 186 -0.50 -3.05 -16.70
C GLY A 186 -1.42 -1.81 -16.75
N GLY A 187 -2.48 -1.85 -17.55
CA GLY A 187 -3.32 -0.69 -17.90
C GLY A 187 -3.77 0.17 -16.71
N PRO A 188 -4.62 -0.32 -15.80
CA PRO A 188 -5.08 0.47 -14.66
C PRO A 188 -4.13 0.46 -13.45
N HIS A 189 -2.81 0.32 -13.67
CA HIS A 189 -1.79 0.40 -12.61
C HIS A 189 -1.98 1.62 -11.69
N ALA A 190 -2.18 2.81 -12.25
CA ALA A 190 -2.37 4.05 -11.48
C ALA A 190 -3.68 4.06 -10.65
N LEU A 191 -4.60 3.14 -10.92
CA LEU A 191 -5.87 2.96 -10.23
C LEU A 191 -5.85 1.78 -9.24
N MET A 192 -4.67 1.35 -8.81
CA MET A 192 -4.49 0.25 -7.85
C MET A 192 -4.01 0.80 -6.50
N GLY A 193 -4.94 1.50 -5.83
CA GLY A 193 -4.73 2.06 -4.50
C GLY A 193 -4.92 1.03 -3.38
N PHE A 194 -4.47 1.39 -2.18
CA PHE A 194 -4.58 0.61 -0.95
C PHE A 194 -4.76 1.53 0.25
N VAL A 195 -5.40 1.05 1.32
CA VAL A 195 -5.55 1.81 2.56
C VAL A 195 -5.17 0.95 3.74
N VAL A 196 -4.35 1.50 4.65
CA VAL A 196 -4.13 0.93 5.98
C VAL A 196 -4.87 1.78 7.00
N ILE A 197 -5.65 1.14 7.84
CA ILE A 197 -6.40 1.77 8.93
C ILE A 197 -5.83 1.25 10.24
N ALA A 198 -5.14 2.10 10.97
CA ALA A 198 -4.66 1.80 12.31
C ALA A 198 -5.70 2.22 13.34
N HIS A 199 -6.02 1.32 14.24
CA HIS A 199 -6.99 1.51 15.31
C HIS A 199 -6.31 1.57 16.67
N GLU A 200 -6.95 2.18 17.64
CA GLU A 200 -6.62 1.94 19.04
C GLU A 200 -6.60 0.42 19.32
N PRO A 201 -5.60 -0.12 20.06
CA PRO A 201 -5.43 -1.55 20.23
C PRO A 201 -6.68 -2.28 20.73
N ALA A 202 -7.38 -1.72 21.74
CA ALA A 202 -8.60 -2.32 22.26
C ALA A 202 -9.75 -2.34 21.24
N ALA A 203 -9.90 -1.26 20.45
CA ALA A 203 -10.90 -1.17 19.40
C ALA A 203 -10.59 -2.15 18.26
N PHE A 204 -9.31 -2.31 17.90
CA PHE A 204 -8.86 -3.30 16.95
C PHE A 204 -9.22 -4.73 17.40
N ASP A 205 -8.86 -5.09 18.64
CA ASP A 205 -9.09 -6.43 19.16
C ASP A 205 -10.60 -6.73 19.23
N ALA A 206 -11.45 -5.78 19.64
CA ALA A 206 -12.90 -5.90 19.64
C ALA A 206 -13.48 -6.08 18.22
N MET A 207 -13.02 -5.28 17.25
CA MET A 207 -13.42 -5.40 15.84
C MET A 207 -13.04 -6.76 15.28
N MET A 208 -11.82 -7.24 15.52
CA MET A 208 -11.37 -8.55 15.03
C MET A 208 -12.13 -9.70 15.68
N ALA A 209 -12.48 -9.61 16.96
CA ALA A 209 -13.34 -10.59 17.62
C ALA A 209 -14.74 -10.64 16.99
N ALA A 210 -15.34 -9.47 16.72
CA ALA A 210 -16.64 -9.37 16.05
C ALA A 210 -16.61 -9.97 14.63
N ARG A 211 -15.56 -9.70 13.85
CA ARG A 211 -15.41 -10.24 12.50
C ARG A 211 -15.09 -11.73 12.43
N ARG A 212 -14.57 -12.33 13.51
CA ARG A 212 -14.35 -13.79 13.65
C ARG A 212 -15.60 -14.55 14.08
N ALA A 213 -16.57 -13.88 14.67
CA ALA A 213 -17.80 -14.52 15.12
C ALA A 213 -18.56 -15.12 13.95
N PRO A 214 -19.29 -16.25 14.15
CA PRO A 214 -20.17 -16.80 13.14
C PRO A 214 -21.12 -15.72 12.63
N ARG A 215 -21.13 -15.54 11.30
CA ARG A 215 -21.92 -14.47 10.69
C ARG A 215 -23.29 -14.97 10.25
N THR A 216 -24.35 -14.27 10.65
CA THR A 216 -25.64 -14.34 10.01
C THR A 216 -25.70 -13.22 8.97
N PRO A 217 -25.72 -13.52 7.67
CA PRO A 217 -25.85 -12.48 6.65
C PRO A 217 -27.13 -11.68 6.84
N PRO A 218 -27.12 -10.38 6.47
CA PRO A 218 -28.38 -9.64 6.38
C PRO A 218 -29.37 -10.38 5.49
N ASP A 219 -30.66 -10.22 5.76
CA ASP A 219 -31.77 -10.97 5.19
C ASP A 219 -31.58 -11.29 3.70
N ALA A 220 -31.91 -12.56 3.35
CA ALA A 220 -31.79 -13.14 2.01
C ALA A 220 -32.78 -12.59 0.97
N GLY A 221 -33.33 -11.38 1.17
CA GLY A 221 -34.32 -10.74 0.31
C GLY A 221 -33.96 -10.64 -1.17
N ALA A 222 -34.64 -9.76 -1.88
CA ALA A 222 -34.46 -9.58 -3.34
C ALA A 222 -33.03 -9.33 -3.78
N GLY A 223 -32.22 -8.61 -2.93
CA GLY A 223 -30.81 -8.32 -3.22
C GLY A 223 -29.93 -9.58 -3.24
N ALA A 224 -30.12 -10.52 -2.30
CA ALA A 224 -29.38 -11.76 -2.28
C ALA A 224 -29.81 -12.69 -3.44
N ALA A 225 -31.10 -12.73 -3.78
CA ALA A 225 -31.60 -13.46 -4.93
C ALA A 225 -30.98 -12.92 -6.23
N LEU A 226 -30.95 -11.59 -6.38
CA LEU A 226 -30.37 -10.92 -7.54
C LEU A 226 -28.86 -11.12 -7.63
N PHE A 227 -28.14 -11.10 -6.50
CA PHE A 227 -26.71 -11.41 -6.44
C PHE A 227 -26.40 -12.81 -6.99
N ARG A 228 -27.20 -13.80 -6.65
CA ARG A 228 -27.06 -15.18 -7.17
C ARG A 228 -27.45 -15.28 -8.64
N SER A 229 -28.64 -14.79 -9.02
CA SER A 229 -29.14 -14.90 -10.38
C SER A 229 -28.31 -14.13 -11.42
N SER A 230 -27.64 -13.05 -10.99
CA SER A 230 -26.70 -12.30 -11.84
C SER A 230 -25.31 -12.94 -11.90
N GLY A 231 -25.06 -14.07 -11.24
CA GLY A 231 -23.79 -14.79 -11.29
C GLY A 231 -22.65 -14.20 -10.44
N CYS A 232 -22.93 -13.23 -9.56
CA CYS A 232 -21.91 -12.58 -8.75
C CYS A 232 -21.18 -13.56 -7.81
N ALA A 233 -21.89 -14.57 -7.30
CA ALA A 233 -21.36 -15.61 -6.41
C ALA A 233 -20.29 -16.51 -7.06
N ALA A 234 -20.19 -16.54 -8.39
CA ALA A 234 -19.15 -17.28 -9.10
C ALA A 234 -17.74 -16.69 -8.88
N CYS A 235 -17.67 -15.36 -8.69
CA CYS A 235 -16.41 -14.66 -8.51
C CYS A 235 -16.19 -14.14 -7.07
N HIS A 236 -17.28 -13.82 -6.36
CA HIS A 236 -17.23 -13.18 -5.05
C HIS A 236 -17.70 -14.10 -3.93
N ARG A 237 -17.02 -14.00 -2.79
CA ARG A 237 -17.41 -14.66 -1.54
C ARG A 237 -18.18 -13.70 -0.64
N ILE A 238 -19.20 -14.19 0.05
CA ILE A 238 -19.84 -13.55 1.21
C ILE A 238 -19.98 -14.63 2.30
N ALA A 239 -19.25 -14.47 3.41
CA ALA A 239 -19.28 -15.44 4.50
C ALA A 239 -20.69 -15.61 5.07
N GLY A 240 -21.04 -16.87 5.42
CA GLY A 240 -22.35 -17.23 5.92
C GLY A 240 -23.41 -17.44 4.82
N THR A 241 -23.04 -17.34 3.54
CA THR A 241 -23.89 -17.64 2.37
C THR A 241 -23.28 -18.77 1.53
N ASP A 242 -23.97 -19.14 0.48
CA ASP A 242 -23.51 -20.08 -0.57
C ASP A 242 -22.52 -19.43 -1.58
N ALA A 243 -22.32 -18.12 -1.50
CA ALA A 243 -21.38 -17.39 -2.35
C ALA A 243 -19.93 -17.63 -1.89
N ASN A 244 -19.18 -18.46 -2.63
CA ASN A 244 -17.81 -18.87 -2.28
C ASN A 244 -16.78 -18.59 -3.39
N GLY A 245 -17.09 -17.73 -4.36
CA GLY A 245 -16.18 -17.34 -5.44
C GLY A 245 -14.94 -16.63 -4.93
N MET A 246 -13.77 -16.96 -5.50
CA MET A 246 -12.46 -16.43 -5.09
C MET A 246 -11.74 -15.66 -6.22
N ALA A 247 -12.36 -15.51 -7.39
CA ALA A 247 -11.78 -14.79 -8.51
C ALA A 247 -11.84 -13.27 -8.35
N GLY A 248 -12.75 -12.78 -7.51
CA GLY A 248 -12.87 -11.36 -7.15
C GLY A 248 -12.67 -11.13 -5.64
N PRO A 249 -12.75 -9.87 -5.20
CA PRO A 249 -12.70 -9.50 -3.78
C PRO A 249 -13.74 -10.24 -2.93
N ASP A 250 -13.37 -10.64 -1.72
CA ASP A 250 -14.33 -11.04 -0.69
C ASP A 250 -15.23 -9.86 -0.35
N LEU A 251 -16.54 -10.03 -0.39
CA LEU A 251 -17.55 -8.98 -0.16
C LEU A 251 -18.19 -9.06 1.23
N THR A 252 -17.71 -9.94 2.10
CA THR A 252 -18.26 -10.17 3.44
C THR A 252 -18.41 -8.87 4.25
N HIS A 253 -17.46 -7.96 4.13
CA HIS A 253 -17.45 -6.67 4.83
C HIS A 253 -17.38 -5.47 3.87
N VAL A 254 -17.87 -5.64 2.63
CA VAL A 254 -17.77 -4.60 1.61
C VAL A 254 -18.48 -3.31 2.02
N GLY A 255 -19.61 -3.39 2.72
CA GLY A 255 -20.35 -2.22 3.20
C GLY A 255 -19.63 -1.41 4.30
N SER A 256 -18.61 -1.99 4.93
CA SER A 256 -17.76 -1.27 5.92
C SER A 256 -16.53 -0.63 5.31
N ARG A 257 -16.17 -0.94 4.06
CA ARG A 257 -14.99 -0.37 3.40
C ARG A 257 -15.16 1.13 3.14
N ARG A 258 -14.06 1.84 3.17
CA ARG A 258 -14.02 3.28 2.84
C ARG A 258 -14.17 3.55 1.36
N SER A 259 -13.72 2.61 0.53
CA SER A 259 -13.65 2.79 -0.92
C SER A 259 -14.00 1.54 -1.72
N LEU A 260 -14.35 1.76 -2.99
CA LEU A 260 -14.55 0.74 -4.01
C LEU A 260 -13.48 0.84 -5.09
N GLY A 261 -13.30 -0.24 -5.87
CA GLY A 261 -12.41 -0.28 -7.03
C GLY A 261 -10.91 -0.14 -6.71
N ALA A 262 -10.48 -0.44 -5.48
CA ALA A 262 -9.12 -0.22 -4.97
C ALA A 262 -8.79 1.28 -4.83
N GLY A 263 -9.60 2.02 -4.07
CA GLY A 263 -9.37 3.41 -3.71
C GLY A 263 -9.92 4.46 -4.67
N ILE A 264 -10.60 4.05 -5.74
CA ILE A 264 -11.06 4.98 -6.79
C ILE A 264 -12.33 5.74 -6.39
N LEU A 265 -13.31 5.04 -5.81
CA LEU A 265 -14.62 5.59 -5.47
C LEU A 265 -14.85 5.57 -3.97
N LEU A 266 -15.50 6.59 -3.42
CA LEU A 266 -16.06 6.51 -2.07
C LEU A 266 -17.13 5.41 -2.02
N ASN A 267 -17.20 4.68 -0.92
CA ASN A 267 -18.17 3.61 -0.75
C ASN A 267 -19.52 4.17 -0.28
N ASN A 268 -20.50 4.13 -1.15
CA ASN A 268 -21.91 4.42 -0.89
C ASN A 268 -22.77 3.75 -1.95
N THR A 269 -24.08 3.71 -1.72
CA THR A 269 -25.04 3.06 -2.63
C THR A 269 -24.88 3.55 -4.08
N GLY A 270 -24.77 4.85 -4.31
CA GLY A 270 -24.71 5.43 -5.66
C GLY A 270 -23.47 5.04 -6.43
N THR A 271 -22.29 5.14 -5.80
CA THR A 271 -21.01 4.73 -6.40
C THR A 271 -20.93 3.21 -6.59
N MET A 272 -21.54 2.44 -5.69
CA MET A 272 -21.63 1.00 -5.84
C MET A 272 -22.52 0.59 -7.02
N MET A 273 -23.66 1.28 -7.23
CA MET A 273 -24.49 1.12 -8.44
C MET A 273 -23.69 1.39 -9.70
N GLY A 274 -22.95 2.51 -9.73
CA GLY A 274 -22.11 2.89 -10.87
C GLY A 274 -21.02 1.85 -11.15
N TRP A 275 -20.34 1.38 -10.08
CA TRP A 275 -19.30 0.35 -10.20
C TRP A 275 -19.86 -0.98 -10.74
N ILE A 276 -21.00 -1.45 -10.24
CA ILE A 276 -21.63 -2.69 -10.72
C ILE A 276 -22.11 -2.52 -12.16
N GLY A 277 -22.79 -1.41 -12.47
CA GLY A 277 -23.35 -1.15 -13.78
C GLY A 277 -22.30 -1.05 -14.89
N ASP A 278 -21.22 -0.30 -14.66
CA ASP A 278 -20.16 -0.12 -15.67
C ASP A 278 -18.76 0.10 -15.04
N SER A 279 -18.22 -0.95 -14.44
CA SER A 279 -16.86 -0.94 -13.89
C SER A 279 -15.79 -0.65 -14.95
N GLN A 280 -16.07 -0.97 -16.23
CA GLN A 280 -15.11 -0.79 -17.32
C GLN A 280 -14.91 0.68 -17.71
N SER A 281 -15.94 1.52 -17.60
CA SER A 281 -15.79 2.97 -17.81
C SER A 281 -15.05 3.66 -16.66
N ILE A 282 -15.09 3.08 -15.44
CA ILE A 282 -14.43 3.64 -14.26
C ILE A 282 -12.97 3.17 -14.16
N LYS A 283 -12.73 1.89 -14.45
CA LYS A 283 -11.42 1.25 -14.38
C LYS A 283 -11.24 0.34 -15.60
N PRO A 284 -10.87 0.90 -16.76
CA PRO A 284 -10.76 0.15 -18.00
C PRO A 284 -9.80 -1.05 -17.89
N GLY A 285 -10.23 -2.21 -18.37
CA GLY A 285 -9.44 -3.43 -18.36
C GLY A 285 -9.54 -4.26 -17.07
N ASN A 286 -10.28 -3.82 -16.04
CA ASN A 286 -10.53 -4.65 -14.86
C ASN A 286 -11.29 -5.93 -15.25
N ARG A 287 -11.17 -7.00 -14.41
CA ARG A 287 -11.72 -8.31 -14.73
C ARG A 287 -13.21 -8.47 -14.38
N MET A 288 -13.83 -7.51 -13.70
CA MET A 288 -15.26 -7.53 -13.39
C MET A 288 -16.06 -7.14 -14.64
N PRO A 289 -16.97 -8.00 -15.13
CA PRO A 289 -17.82 -7.64 -16.27
C PRO A 289 -18.78 -6.50 -15.89
N PRO A 290 -19.14 -5.62 -16.84
CA PRO A 290 -20.16 -4.60 -16.62
C PRO A 290 -21.56 -5.22 -16.68
N TYR A 291 -22.45 -4.81 -15.77
CA TYR A 291 -23.84 -5.30 -15.69
C TYR A 291 -24.82 -4.28 -16.28
N LYS A 292 -24.56 -3.83 -17.52
CA LYS A 292 -25.36 -2.80 -18.22
C LYS A 292 -26.82 -3.21 -18.51
N THR A 293 -27.12 -4.50 -18.43
CA THR A 293 -28.46 -5.03 -18.67
C THR A 293 -29.38 -5.00 -17.44
N LEU A 294 -28.83 -4.76 -16.25
CA LEU A 294 -29.63 -4.61 -15.05
C LEU A 294 -30.35 -3.25 -15.04
N SER A 295 -31.62 -3.27 -14.61
CA SER A 295 -32.37 -2.04 -14.41
C SER A 295 -31.78 -1.18 -13.29
N ALA A 296 -32.08 0.13 -13.28
CA ALA A 296 -31.66 1.00 -12.18
C ALA A 296 -32.19 0.54 -10.82
N ALA A 297 -33.40 -0.06 -10.78
CA ALA A 297 -34.01 -0.63 -9.59
C ALA A 297 -33.26 -1.87 -9.10
N ASP A 298 -32.81 -2.75 -10.02
CA ASP A 298 -32.01 -3.93 -9.68
C ASP A 298 -30.61 -3.52 -9.18
N LEU A 299 -29.95 -2.58 -9.85
CA LEU A 299 -28.66 -2.04 -9.40
C LEU A 299 -28.76 -1.43 -8.00
N GLN A 300 -29.84 -0.70 -7.71
CA GLN A 300 -30.08 -0.13 -6.38
C GLN A 300 -30.31 -1.23 -5.33
N THR A 301 -31.07 -2.26 -5.67
CA THR A 301 -31.35 -3.40 -4.79
C THR A 301 -30.08 -4.18 -4.47
N LEU A 302 -29.24 -4.46 -5.47
CA LEU A 302 -27.90 -5.06 -5.28
C LEU A 302 -26.98 -4.19 -4.43
N ALA A 303 -26.91 -2.90 -4.73
CA ALA A 303 -26.03 -1.97 -3.99
C ALA A 303 -26.41 -1.90 -2.51
N ARG A 304 -27.71 -1.80 -2.19
CA ARG A 304 -28.18 -1.83 -0.79
C ARG A 304 -27.90 -3.14 -0.08
N TYR A 305 -28.06 -4.26 -0.77
CA TYR A 305 -27.70 -5.58 -0.24
C TYR A 305 -26.20 -5.65 0.12
N LEU A 306 -25.35 -5.16 -0.77
CA LEU A 306 -23.89 -5.13 -0.54
C LEU A 306 -23.48 -4.09 0.51
N GLU A 307 -24.11 -2.93 0.55
CA GLU A 307 -23.88 -1.91 1.59
C GLU A 307 -24.25 -2.42 3.00
N ALA A 308 -25.21 -3.33 3.10
CA ALA A 308 -25.59 -3.99 4.35
C ALA A 308 -24.58 -5.07 4.79
N GLN A 309 -23.62 -5.47 3.96
CA GLN A 309 -22.55 -6.41 4.31
C GLN A 309 -21.45 -5.70 5.14
N LYS A 310 -21.68 -5.59 6.45
CA LYS A 310 -20.78 -4.88 7.41
C LYS A 310 -20.11 -5.85 8.36
#